data_556500fe8f795ab2a8226af6f284ae2f
#
_entry.id   556500fe8f795ab2a8226af6f284ae2f
#
_cell.length_a   1.000
_cell.length_b   1.000
_cell.length_c   1.000
_cell.angle_alpha   90.00
_cell.angle_beta   90.00
_cell.angle_gamma   90.00
#
_symmetry.space_group_name_H-M   'P 1'
#
loop_
_entity.id
_entity.type
_entity.pdbx_description
1 polymer ?
#
loop_
_entity_poly.entity_id
_entity_poly.type
_entity_poly.pdbx_seq_one_letter_code
_entity_poly.pdbx_strand_id
1 'polypeptide(L)'
;MDQSSAIALLHGLVAIPSLSTQESEAAAWLVNQMTAAGYDRAYVDPAGNAVGEMGPERAAQTVVCLGHIDTVPGDIPVRIEESAEGSVLYGRGSVDAKGPLAAAAAAVARLGSGWAHTHNLRLIVVGA
;
A
#
# COMPACT_ATOMS: atom_id res chain seq x y z
N MET A 1 6.82 -9.30 -5.66
CA MET A 1 7.44 -7.95 -5.48
C MET A 1 8.76 -8.12 -4.77
N ASP A 2 9.82 -7.63 -5.34
CA ASP A 2 11.14 -7.63 -4.71
C ASP A 2 11.32 -6.40 -3.78
N GLN A 3 12.47 -6.34 -3.10
CA GLN A 3 12.73 -5.25 -2.15
C GLN A 3 12.81 -3.88 -2.85
N SER A 4 13.41 -3.81 -4.04
CA SER A 4 13.52 -2.56 -4.80
C SER A 4 12.15 -2.02 -5.18
N SER A 5 11.24 -2.89 -5.64
CA SER A 5 9.86 -2.53 -5.96
C SER A 5 9.06 -2.11 -4.73
N ALA A 6 9.28 -2.76 -3.60
CA ALA A 6 8.63 -2.38 -2.34
C ALA A 6 9.08 -1.00 -1.84
N ILE A 7 10.37 -0.68 -1.98
CA ILE A 7 10.89 0.66 -1.65
C ILE A 7 10.33 1.71 -2.62
N ALA A 8 10.24 1.39 -3.92
CA ALA A 8 9.65 2.29 -4.90
C ALA A 8 8.17 2.55 -4.62
N LEU A 9 7.42 1.53 -4.18
CA LEU A 9 6.03 1.66 -3.75
C LEU A 9 5.91 2.65 -2.57
N LEU A 10 6.73 2.47 -1.54
CA LEU A 10 6.74 3.36 -0.38
C LEU A 10 7.11 4.80 -0.79
N HIS A 11 8.19 4.96 -1.53
CA HIS A 11 8.66 6.26 -1.99
C HIS A 11 7.59 7.01 -2.80
N GLY A 12 6.99 6.33 -3.77
CA GLY A 12 5.95 6.91 -4.61
C GLY A 12 4.70 7.31 -3.82
N LEU A 13 4.26 6.47 -2.88
CA LEU A 13 3.11 6.77 -2.04
C LEU A 13 3.37 7.98 -1.12
N VAL A 14 4.55 8.04 -0.51
CA VAL A 14 4.93 9.17 0.36
C VAL A 14 5.08 10.47 -0.42
N ALA A 15 5.52 10.40 -1.68
CA ALA A 15 5.70 11.56 -2.54
C ALA A 15 4.39 12.25 -2.95
N ILE A 16 3.24 11.56 -2.85
CA ILE A 16 1.93 12.13 -3.21
C ILE A 16 1.32 12.80 -1.98
N PRO A 17 1.07 14.11 -2.00
CA PRO A 17 0.35 14.78 -0.92
C PRO A 17 -1.07 14.24 -0.78
N SER A 18 -1.50 13.96 0.44
CA SER A 18 -2.82 13.40 0.72
C SER A 18 -3.36 13.90 2.06
N LEU A 19 -3.65 15.18 2.15
CA LEU A 19 -4.34 15.73 3.33
C LEU A 19 -5.72 15.09 3.48
N SER A 20 -6.22 15.06 4.69
CA SER A 20 -7.57 14.56 4.98
C SER A 20 -8.59 15.23 4.05
N THR A 21 -9.46 14.44 3.44
CA THR A 21 -10.43 14.80 2.39
C THR A 21 -9.82 15.09 1.00
N GLN A 22 -8.51 14.94 0.83
CA GLN A 22 -7.79 15.16 -0.43
C GLN A 22 -6.92 13.95 -0.81
N GLU A 23 -7.40 12.75 -0.53
CA GLU A 23 -6.64 11.50 -0.69
C GLU A 23 -6.78 10.86 -2.08
N SER A 24 -7.63 11.40 -2.95
CA SER A 24 -8.04 10.74 -4.19
C SER A 24 -6.88 10.38 -5.13
N GLU A 25 -5.88 11.26 -5.24
CA GLU A 25 -4.71 10.99 -6.08
C GLU A 25 -3.86 9.84 -5.53
N ALA A 26 -3.61 9.85 -4.22
CA ALA A 26 -2.85 8.80 -3.55
C ALA A 26 -3.57 7.46 -3.61
N ALA A 27 -4.89 7.46 -3.40
CA ALA A 27 -5.72 6.25 -3.48
C ALA A 27 -5.70 5.65 -4.90
N ALA A 28 -5.91 6.47 -5.92
CA ALA A 28 -5.87 6.02 -7.31
C ALA A 28 -4.48 5.49 -7.70
N TRP A 29 -3.42 6.17 -7.25
CA TRP A 29 -2.05 5.72 -7.50
C TRP A 29 -1.78 4.35 -6.83
N LEU A 30 -2.17 4.17 -5.57
CA LEU A 30 -2.00 2.90 -4.86
C LEU A 30 -2.76 1.76 -5.55
N VAL A 31 -3.98 2.00 -6.01
CA VAL A 31 -4.76 1.03 -6.79
C VAL A 31 -4.01 0.61 -8.05
N ASN A 32 -3.43 1.56 -8.79
CA ASN A 32 -2.64 1.24 -9.97
C ASN A 32 -1.40 0.40 -9.64
N GLN A 33 -0.74 0.69 -8.51
CA GLN A 33 0.41 -0.09 -8.06
C GLN A 33 0.02 -1.51 -7.66
N MET A 34 -1.09 -1.69 -6.95
CA MET A 34 -1.59 -3.02 -6.59
C MET A 34 -1.98 -3.83 -7.83
N THR A 35 -2.62 -3.19 -8.80
CA THR A 35 -2.94 -3.83 -10.09
C THR A 35 -1.66 -4.30 -10.80
N ALA A 36 -0.67 -3.44 -10.90
CA ALA A 36 0.62 -3.77 -11.53
C ALA A 36 1.39 -4.87 -10.78
N ALA A 37 1.20 -4.94 -9.46
CA ALA A 37 1.82 -5.96 -8.60
C ALA A 37 1.12 -7.33 -8.64
N GLY A 38 0.05 -7.48 -9.43
CA GLY A 38 -0.62 -8.76 -9.65
C GLY A 38 -1.75 -9.07 -8.69
N TYR A 39 -2.33 -8.07 -8.04
CA TYR A 39 -3.56 -8.26 -7.27
C TYR A 39 -4.69 -8.75 -8.18
N ASP A 40 -5.52 -9.65 -7.68
CA ASP A 40 -6.67 -10.18 -8.43
C ASP A 40 -7.71 -9.09 -8.72
N ARG A 41 -7.88 -8.17 -7.77
CA ARG A 41 -8.74 -6.98 -7.91
C ARG A 41 -8.10 -5.81 -7.18
N ALA A 42 -8.17 -4.63 -7.78
CA ALA A 42 -7.82 -3.38 -7.11
C ALA A 42 -8.73 -2.27 -7.63
N TYR A 43 -9.27 -1.48 -6.71
CA TYR A 43 -10.25 -0.42 -7.05
C TYR A 43 -10.31 0.64 -5.96
N VAL A 44 -10.84 1.81 -6.33
CA VAL A 44 -11.25 2.82 -5.34
C VAL A 44 -12.71 2.58 -5.03
N ASP A 45 -13.05 2.40 -3.76
CA ASP A 45 -14.43 2.17 -3.35
C ASP A 45 -15.26 3.48 -3.34
N PRO A 46 -16.60 3.41 -3.17
CA PRO A 46 -17.44 4.61 -3.14
C PRO A 46 -17.10 5.62 -2.04
N ALA A 47 -16.42 5.20 -0.98
CA ALA A 47 -15.97 6.10 0.09
C ALA A 47 -14.61 6.76 -0.22
N GLY A 48 -13.94 6.35 -1.32
CA GLY A 48 -12.65 6.88 -1.72
C GLY A 48 -11.45 6.07 -1.22
N ASN A 49 -11.67 4.91 -0.60
CA ASN A 49 -10.60 4.05 -0.12
C ASN A 49 -9.95 3.29 -1.28
N ALA A 50 -8.63 3.15 -1.24
CA ALA A 50 -7.92 2.23 -2.11
C ALA A 50 -8.08 0.80 -1.56
N VAL A 51 -8.61 -0.11 -2.36
CA VAL A 51 -8.83 -1.50 -1.97
C VAL A 51 -8.11 -2.41 -2.94
N GLY A 52 -7.30 -3.34 -2.40
CA GLY A 52 -6.67 -4.41 -3.16
C GLY A 52 -7.04 -5.77 -2.59
N GLU A 53 -7.39 -6.71 -3.44
CA GLU A 53 -7.81 -8.05 -3.04
C GLU A 53 -6.99 -9.12 -3.75
N MET A 54 -6.63 -10.16 -3.00
CA MET A 54 -5.89 -11.31 -3.47
C MET A 54 -6.52 -12.58 -2.92
N GLY A 55 -6.69 -13.59 -3.77
CA GLY A 55 -7.31 -14.85 -3.39
C GLY A 55 -8.79 -14.96 -3.74
N PRO A 56 -9.43 -16.11 -3.45
CA PRO A 56 -10.80 -16.36 -3.86
C PRO A 56 -11.79 -15.48 -3.09
N GLU A 57 -12.86 -15.04 -3.78
CA GLU A 57 -13.90 -14.20 -3.15
C GLU A 57 -14.60 -14.91 -1.98
N ARG A 58 -14.77 -16.23 -2.10
CA ARG A 58 -15.36 -17.08 -1.05
C ARG A 58 -14.29 -17.94 -0.42
N ALA A 59 -13.37 -17.31 0.26
CA ALA A 59 -12.30 -18.00 0.96
C ALA A 59 -12.76 -18.54 2.32
N ALA A 60 -12.06 -19.55 2.81
CA ALA A 60 -12.28 -20.08 4.16
C ALA A 60 -11.96 -19.05 5.24
N GLN A 61 -10.98 -18.19 4.99
CA GLN A 61 -10.56 -17.13 5.89
C GLN A 61 -10.26 -15.86 5.11
N THR A 62 -10.51 -14.72 5.73
CA THR A 62 -10.17 -13.40 5.18
C THR A 62 -9.29 -12.65 6.18
N VAL A 63 -8.19 -12.10 5.68
CA VAL A 63 -7.31 -11.21 6.44
C VAL A 63 -7.40 -9.83 5.81
N VAL A 64 -7.68 -8.81 6.63
CA VAL A 64 -7.75 -7.43 6.21
C VAL A 64 -6.60 -6.65 6.85
N CYS A 65 -5.77 -6.04 6.03
CA CYS A 65 -4.76 -5.07 6.45
C CYS A 65 -5.32 -3.68 6.16
N LEU A 66 -5.67 -2.96 7.21
CA LEU A 66 -6.23 -1.62 7.11
C LEU A 66 -5.21 -0.59 7.58
N GLY A 67 -4.90 0.36 6.72
CA GLY A 67 -4.12 1.54 7.04
C GLY A 67 -4.80 2.80 6.52
N HIS A 68 -4.43 3.97 7.04
CA HIS A 68 -4.90 5.23 6.48
C HIS A 68 -3.89 5.81 5.49
N ILE A 69 -4.40 6.56 4.52
CA ILE A 69 -3.59 7.15 3.45
C ILE A 69 -3.42 8.66 3.63
N ASP A 70 -4.29 9.28 4.41
CA ASP A 70 -4.21 10.70 4.69
C ASP A 70 -3.06 11.04 5.64
N THR A 71 -2.61 12.28 5.55
CA THR A 71 -1.54 12.82 6.40
C THR A 71 -1.95 14.17 6.97
N VAL A 72 -1.27 14.54 8.06
CA VAL A 72 -1.36 15.91 8.60
C VAL A 72 -0.63 16.90 7.69
N PRO A 73 -0.95 18.20 7.76
CA PRO A 73 -0.24 19.22 7.01
C PRO A 73 1.24 19.32 7.38
N GLY A 74 2.01 19.87 6.49
CA GLY A 74 3.44 20.13 6.65
C GLY A 74 4.24 19.34 5.60
N ASP A 75 4.98 20.07 4.79
CA ASP A 75 5.82 19.48 3.77
C ASP A 75 7.13 18.98 4.37
N ILE A 76 7.41 17.69 4.14
CA ILE A 76 8.72 17.09 4.39
C ILE A 76 9.16 16.51 3.04
N PRO A 77 10.16 17.10 2.37
CA PRO A 77 10.64 16.59 1.09
C PRO A 77 11.03 15.11 1.19
N VAL A 78 10.53 14.32 0.24
CA VAL A 78 10.82 12.89 0.20
C VAL A 78 12.27 12.69 -0.18
N ARG A 79 13.02 11.97 0.66
CA ARG A 79 14.41 11.64 0.40
C ARG A 79 14.81 10.33 1.06
N ILE A 80 15.80 9.68 0.50
CA ILE A 80 16.44 8.51 1.10
C ILE A 80 17.84 8.92 1.51
N GLU A 81 18.19 8.67 2.76
CA GLU A 81 19.53 8.89 3.31
C GLU A 81 20.16 7.57 3.72
N GLU A 82 21.41 7.38 3.35
CA GLU A 82 22.19 6.24 3.78
C GLU A 82 22.79 6.50 5.17
N SER A 83 22.72 5.50 6.05
CA SER A 83 23.35 5.54 7.38
C SER A 83 24.11 4.25 7.66
N ALA A 84 24.87 4.23 8.76
CA ALA A 84 25.57 3.03 9.21
C ALA A 84 24.62 1.87 9.56
N GLU A 85 23.35 2.19 9.87
CA GLU A 85 22.31 1.23 10.22
C GLU A 85 21.40 0.87 9.03
N GLY A 86 21.68 1.41 7.84
CA GLY A 86 20.92 1.19 6.61
C GLY A 86 20.32 2.46 6.03
N SER A 87 19.49 2.30 5.01
CA SER A 87 18.79 3.41 4.33
C SER A 87 17.57 3.84 5.11
N VAL A 88 17.35 5.15 5.21
CA VAL A 88 16.18 5.75 5.87
C VAL A 88 15.42 6.62 4.87
N LEU A 89 14.13 6.40 4.75
CA LEU A 89 13.25 7.21 3.92
C LEU A 89 12.54 8.26 4.78
N TYR A 90 12.71 9.52 4.43
CA TYR A 90 12.03 10.66 5.06
C TYR A 90 10.91 11.16 4.16
N GLY A 91 9.83 11.62 4.77
CA GLY A 91 8.70 12.23 4.08
C GLY A 91 7.47 12.32 4.96
N ARG A 92 6.54 13.20 4.61
CA ARG A 92 5.28 13.31 5.34
C ARG A 92 4.47 12.00 5.19
N GLY A 93 4.12 11.39 6.32
CA GLY A 93 3.40 10.12 6.33
C GLY A 93 4.27 8.87 6.15
N SER A 94 5.60 9.00 6.09
CA SER A 94 6.50 7.85 5.94
C SER A 94 6.37 6.81 7.05
N VAL A 95 6.00 7.23 8.25
CA VAL A 95 5.76 6.37 9.41
C VAL A 95 4.26 6.23 9.68
N ASP A 96 3.51 7.31 9.57
CA ASP A 96 2.09 7.38 9.94
C ASP A 96 1.24 7.91 8.77
N ALA A 97 0.67 7.01 7.96
CA ALA A 97 0.81 5.56 8.04
C ALA A 97 1.10 4.94 6.66
N LYS A 98 1.70 5.69 5.73
CA LYS A 98 2.03 5.20 4.38
C LYS A 98 3.09 4.09 4.42
N GLY A 99 4.01 4.13 5.39
CA GLY A 99 4.99 3.08 5.61
C GLY A 99 4.34 1.73 5.90
N PRO A 100 3.55 1.60 6.96
CA PRO A 100 2.80 0.39 7.26
C PRO A 100 1.88 -0.06 6.13
N LEU A 101 1.20 0.88 5.47
CA LEU A 101 0.30 0.58 4.34
C LEU A 101 1.06 0.00 3.15
N ALA A 102 2.18 0.62 2.77
CA ALA A 102 3.03 0.11 1.69
C ALA A 102 3.64 -1.26 2.04
N ALA A 103 4.02 -1.46 3.30
CA ALA A 103 4.52 -2.76 3.78
C ALA A 103 3.46 -3.86 3.64
N ALA A 104 2.21 -3.58 4.02
CA ALA A 104 1.09 -4.52 3.86
C ALA A 104 0.85 -4.84 2.37
N ALA A 105 0.79 -3.81 1.52
CA ALA A 105 0.58 -3.98 0.09
C ALA A 105 1.71 -4.81 -0.56
N ALA A 106 2.96 -4.55 -0.18
CA ALA A 106 4.11 -5.31 -0.67
C ALA A 106 4.11 -6.76 -0.17
N ALA A 107 3.75 -6.99 1.09
CA ALA A 107 3.69 -8.33 1.68
C ALA A 107 2.66 -9.22 0.96
N VAL A 108 1.46 -8.70 0.72
CA VAL A 108 0.41 -9.42 -0.01
C VAL A 108 0.85 -9.69 -1.46
N ALA A 109 1.47 -8.71 -2.13
CA ALA A 109 2.00 -8.90 -3.47
C ALA A 109 3.10 -9.99 -3.52
N ARG A 110 3.93 -10.11 -2.49
CA ARG A 110 4.95 -11.17 -2.39
C ARG A 110 4.35 -12.55 -2.21
N LEU A 111 3.28 -12.68 -1.43
CA LEU A 111 2.55 -13.95 -1.32
C LEU A 111 1.98 -14.36 -2.68
N GLY A 112 1.34 -13.44 -3.36
CA GLY A 112 0.83 -13.63 -4.71
C GLY A 112 -0.53 -14.34 -4.77
N SER A 113 -1.19 -14.18 -5.90
CA SER A 113 -2.52 -14.75 -6.17
C SER A 113 -2.52 -16.29 -6.08
N GLY A 114 -1.55 -16.95 -6.70
CA GLY A 114 -1.45 -18.41 -6.66
C GLY A 114 -1.36 -18.96 -5.25
N TRP A 115 -0.55 -18.35 -4.40
CA TRP A 115 -0.42 -18.75 -3.00
C TRP A 115 -1.74 -18.56 -2.24
N ALA A 116 -2.37 -17.41 -2.40
CA ALA A 116 -3.63 -17.09 -1.72
C ALA A 116 -4.75 -18.06 -2.13
N HIS A 117 -4.90 -18.37 -3.42
CA HIS A 117 -5.86 -19.35 -3.92
C HIS A 117 -5.57 -20.75 -3.40
N THR A 118 -4.31 -21.19 -3.43
CA THR A 118 -3.90 -22.51 -2.92
C THR A 118 -4.20 -22.69 -1.43
N HIS A 119 -4.03 -21.63 -0.63
CA HIS A 119 -4.28 -21.65 0.81
C HIS A 119 -5.71 -21.27 1.19
N ASN A 120 -6.58 -21.03 0.21
CA ASN A 120 -7.97 -20.63 0.42
C ASN A 120 -8.09 -19.43 1.38
N LEU A 121 -7.25 -18.43 1.14
CA LEU A 121 -7.19 -17.18 1.89
C LEU A 121 -7.57 -16.00 1.00
N ARG A 122 -8.44 -15.13 1.50
CA ARG A 122 -8.68 -13.83 0.90
C ARG A 122 -7.88 -12.78 1.67
N LEU A 123 -6.99 -12.10 0.98
CA LEU A 123 -6.15 -11.05 1.55
C LEU A 123 -6.63 -9.71 1.01
N ILE A 124 -6.95 -8.78 1.90
CA ILE A 124 -7.46 -7.47 1.53
C ILE A 124 -6.54 -6.41 2.14
N VAL A 125 -6.11 -5.46 1.31
CA VAL A 125 -5.38 -4.26 1.74
C VAL A 125 -6.29 -3.06 1.51
N VAL A 126 -6.48 -2.25 2.54
CA VAL A 126 -7.29 -1.03 2.47
C VAL A 126 -6.44 0.16 2.89
N GLY A 127 -6.34 1.15 2.00
CA GLY A 127 -5.81 2.48 2.27
C GLY A 127 -6.96 3.47 2.38
N ALA A 128 -7.33 3.78 3.60
CA ALA A 128 -8.47 4.64 3.88
C ALA A 128 -8.08 6.13 3.98
#